data_fe29422acb207efae2c0947261254d8a
#
_entry.id   fe29422acb207efae2c0947261254d8a
#
_cell.length_a   1.000
_cell.length_b   1.000
_cell.length_c   1.000
_cell.angle_alpha   90.00
_cell.angle_beta   90.00
_cell.angle_gamma   90.00
#
_symmetry.space_group_name_H-M   'P 1'
#
loop_
_entity.id
_entity.type
_entity.pdbx_description
1 polymer ?
#
loop_
_entity_poly.entity_id
_entity_poly.type
_entity_poly.pdbx_seq_one_letter_code
_entity_poly.pdbx_strand_id
1 'polypeptide(L)'
;MKTTTANPVTSEMSRSRTTFMVKLALMVAIIFVMAFSPLGYLRTPGLTITFLTVPVAVGAIILGPTAGAICGGAFGLTSAIMALTGGSAFSAALLQINPFGLLFTLLVPRILEGWLCGLIFAALKKVSKNGAFVIASLSCPLLNTLLFMSSLVLFFFHTEYIQNIASGLGTSNPLFFVVLFVGIQGAIEAVVCTILGSAVSRALTAALKR
;
A
#
# COMPACT_ATOMS: atom_id res chain seq x y z
N MET A 1 13.09 -49.23 -19.05
CA MET A 1 12.63 -47.81 -19.04
C MET A 1 11.77 -47.64 -17.81
N LYS A 2 12.29 -47.01 -16.73
CA LYS A 2 11.50 -46.75 -15.50
C LYS A 2 10.73 -45.44 -15.70
N THR A 3 9.43 -45.51 -15.94
CA THR A 3 8.53 -44.36 -15.88
C THR A 3 8.39 -43.98 -14.43
N THR A 4 9.07 -42.88 -14.03
CA THR A 4 8.91 -42.26 -12.72
C THR A 4 7.56 -41.60 -12.69
N THR A 5 6.53 -42.27 -12.17
CA THR A 5 5.22 -41.67 -11.88
C THR A 5 5.40 -40.63 -10.78
N ALA A 6 5.31 -39.36 -11.14
CA ALA A 6 5.33 -38.27 -10.19
C ALA A 6 4.17 -38.45 -9.17
N ASN A 7 4.50 -38.34 -7.89
CA ASN A 7 3.54 -38.53 -6.80
C ASN A 7 2.46 -37.46 -6.92
N PRO A 8 1.15 -37.77 -7.02
CA PRO A 8 0.08 -36.82 -7.28
C PRO A 8 0.02 -35.68 -6.24
N VAL A 9 0.37 -35.97 -4.98
CA VAL A 9 0.41 -34.97 -3.90
C VAL A 9 1.49 -33.89 -4.14
N THR A 10 2.66 -34.28 -4.66
CA THR A 10 3.73 -33.32 -4.97
C THR A 10 3.40 -32.46 -6.18
N SER A 11 2.66 -32.99 -7.15
CA SER A 11 2.23 -32.23 -8.34
C SER A 11 1.15 -31.20 -8.01
N GLU A 12 0.19 -31.51 -7.14
CA GLU A 12 -0.85 -30.57 -6.70
C GLU A 12 -0.27 -29.44 -5.83
N MET A 13 0.65 -29.76 -4.91
CA MET A 13 1.35 -28.75 -4.10
C MET A 13 2.20 -27.82 -4.98
N SER A 14 2.90 -28.35 -5.97
CA SER A 14 3.68 -27.54 -6.91
C SER A 14 2.79 -26.61 -7.73
N ARG A 15 1.67 -27.10 -8.24
CA ARG A 15 0.68 -26.32 -9.01
C ARG A 15 0.06 -25.20 -8.18
N SER A 16 -0.26 -25.45 -6.92
CA SER A 16 -0.80 -24.46 -6.00
C SER A 16 0.21 -23.32 -5.72
N ARG A 17 1.48 -23.67 -5.49
CA ARG A 17 2.56 -22.68 -5.28
C ARG A 17 2.80 -21.84 -6.54
N THR A 18 2.87 -22.46 -7.70
CA THR A 18 3.06 -21.75 -8.97
C THR A 18 1.91 -20.78 -9.24
N THR A 19 0.67 -21.20 -9.01
CA THR A 19 -0.51 -20.35 -9.17
C THR A 19 -0.47 -19.14 -8.21
N PHE A 20 -0.06 -19.33 -6.97
CA PHE A 20 0.13 -18.25 -6.00
C PHE A 20 1.20 -17.26 -6.48
N MET A 21 2.36 -17.76 -6.91
CA MET A 21 3.47 -16.92 -7.38
C MET A 21 3.08 -16.11 -8.63
N VAL A 22 2.36 -16.71 -9.57
CA VAL A 22 1.88 -16.03 -10.78
C VAL A 22 0.89 -14.90 -10.43
N LYS A 23 -0.06 -15.16 -9.53
CA LYS A 23 -1.00 -14.13 -9.08
C LYS A 23 -0.30 -13.00 -8.34
N LEU A 24 0.67 -13.32 -7.49
CA LEU A 24 1.47 -12.33 -6.77
C LEU A 24 2.31 -11.49 -7.73
N ALA A 25 3.00 -12.12 -8.67
CA ALA A 25 3.78 -11.43 -9.69
C ALA A 25 2.92 -10.48 -10.54
N LEU A 26 1.70 -10.89 -10.88
CA LEU A 26 0.74 -10.04 -11.59
C LEU A 26 0.33 -8.81 -10.75
N MET A 27 0.07 -8.98 -9.45
CA MET A 27 -0.25 -7.85 -8.56
C MET A 27 0.92 -6.87 -8.44
N VAL A 28 2.14 -7.39 -8.28
CA VAL A 28 3.36 -6.57 -8.24
C VAL A 28 3.56 -5.83 -9.57
N ALA A 29 3.36 -6.50 -10.71
CA ALA A 29 3.46 -5.87 -12.02
C ALA A 29 2.42 -4.73 -12.19
N ILE A 30 1.19 -4.92 -11.74
CA ILE A 30 0.15 -3.88 -11.75
C ILE A 30 0.59 -2.69 -10.90
N ILE A 31 1.17 -2.91 -9.71
CA ILE A 31 1.68 -1.84 -8.85
C ILE A 31 2.76 -1.03 -9.59
N PHE A 32 3.72 -1.70 -10.24
CA PHE A 32 4.77 -1.02 -11.00
C PHE A 32 4.20 -0.22 -12.18
N VAL A 33 3.31 -0.81 -12.98
CA VAL A 33 2.67 -0.14 -14.11
C VAL A 33 1.88 1.08 -13.63
N MET A 34 1.10 0.94 -12.57
CA MET A 34 0.35 2.06 -11.98
C MET A 34 1.28 3.14 -11.44
N ALA A 35 2.35 2.78 -10.73
CA ALA A 35 3.27 3.74 -10.12
C ALA A 35 3.93 4.66 -11.14
N PHE A 36 4.29 4.13 -12.31
CA PHE A 36 4.96 4.90 -13.38
C PHE A 36 3.98 5.43 -14.45
N SER A 37 2.68 5.27 -14.25
CA SER A 37 1.62 5.82 -15.09
C SER A 37 0.85 6.92 -14.35
N PRO A 38 0.09 7.78 -15.05
CA PRO A 38 -0.79 8.78 -14.40
C PRO A 38 -1.87 8.17 -13.51
N LEU A 39 -2.16 6.86 -13.65
CA LEU A 39 -3.17 6.15 -12.88
C LEU A 39 -2.78 5.90 -11.42
N GLY A 40 -1.48 5.87 -11.10
CA GLY A 40 -1.02 5.63 -9.74
C GLY A 40 -1.09 6.86 -8.84
N TYR A 41 -0.90 8.05 -9.45
CA TYR A 41 -0.84 9.32 -8.73
C TYR A 41 -1.62 10.39 -9.50
N LEU A 42 -2.81 10.72 -9.03
CA LEU A 42 -3.53 11.90 -9.51
C LEU A 42 -2.93 13.15 -8.87
N ARG A 43 -2.14 13.85 -9.66
CA ARG A 43 -1.57 15.16 -9.29
C ARG A 43 -2.56 16.25 -9.66
N THR A 44 -3.26 16.79 -8.67
CA THR A 44 -4.02 18.04 -8.80
C THR A 44 -3.19 19.18 -8.20
N PRO A 45 -3.43 20.46 -8.59
CA PRO A 45 -2.76 21.58 -7.95
C PRO A 45 -2.98 21.56 -6.43
N GLY A 46 -1.92 21.25 -5.66
CA GLY A 46 -1.94 21.15 -4.21
C GLY A 46 -2.28 19.78 -3.61
N LEU A 47 -2.66 18.78 -4.42
CA LEU A 47 -3.10 17.46 -3.94
C LEU A 47 -2.54 16.31 -4.78
N THR A 48 -1.98 15.30 -4.13
CA THR A 48 -1.56 14.05 -4.79
C THR A 48 -2.33 12.88 -4.18
N ILE A 49 -3.32 12.37 -4.89
CA ILE A 49 -4.11 11.20 -4.47
C ILE A 49 -3.41 9.94 -4.98
N THR A 50 -3.18 8.97 -4.10
CA THR A 50 -2.49 7.72 -4.41
C THR A 50 -3.47 6.57 -4.54
N PHE A 51 -3.55 5.94 -5.73
CA PHE A 51 -4.39 4.75 -5.95
C PHE A 51 -3.63 3.43 -5.78
N LEU A 52 -2.35 3.47 -5.46
CA LEU A 52 -1.51 2.28 -5.28
C LEU A 52 -1.90 1.42 -4.06
N THR A 53 -2.60 2.00 -3.10
CA THR A 53 -3.20 1.26 -1.98
C THR A 53 -4.29 0.27 -2.43
N VAL A 54 -4.95 0.50 -3.59
CA VAL A 54 -5.97 -0.42 -4.12
C VAL A 54 -5.39 -1.78 -4.48
N PRO A 55 -4.37 -1.90 -5.36
CA PRO A 55 -3.78 -3.21 -5.67
C PRO A 55 -3.09 -3.85 -4.46
N VAL A 56 -2.56 -3.08 -3.51
CA VAL A 56 -2.04 -3.61 -2.24
C VAL A 56 -3.15 -4.27 -1.43
N ALA A 57 -4.29 -3.59 -1.24
CA ALA A 57 -5.44 -4.13 -0.54
C ALA A 57 -6.00 -5.38 -1.25
N VAL A 58 -6.14 -5.35 -2.57
CA VAL A 58 -6.60 -6.50 -3.37
C VAL A 58 -5.67 -7.70 -3.21
N GLY A 59 -4.36 -7.48 -3.31
CA GLY A 59 -3.35 -8.51 -3.07
C GLY A 59 -3.43 -9.12 -1.67
N ALA A 60 -3.57 -8.27 -0.65
CA ALA A 60 -3.72 -8.68 0.75
C ALA A 60 -5.00 -9.48 1.01
N ILE A 61 -6.12 -9.08 0.41
CA ILE A 61 -7.44 -9.73 0.57
C ILE A 61 -7.49 -11.08 -0.15
N ILE A 62 -6.95 -11.17 -1.36
CA ILE A 62 -7.08 -12.37 -2.20
C ILE A 62 -6.00 -13.41 -1.89
N LEU A 63 -4.76 -12.96 -1.71
CA LEU A 63 -3.60 -13.83 -1.56
C LEU A 63 -3.13 -13.96 -0.10
N GLY A 64 -3.64 -13.13 0.80
CA GLY A 64 -3.36 -13.17 2.22
C GLY A 64 -2.28 -12.18 2.69
N PRO A 65 -2.00 -12.14 4.02
CA PRO A 65 -1.16 -11.13 4.65
C PRO A 65 0.26 -11.03 4.09
N THR A 66 0.90 -12.17 3.83
CA THR A 66 2.26 -12.21 3.27
C THR A 66 2.32 -11.57 1.88
N ALA A 67 1.32 -11.88 1.04
CA ALA A 67 1.23 -11.26 -0.29
C ALA A 67 0.96 -9.76 -0.19
N GLY A 68 0.12 -9.34 0.77
CA GLY A 68 -0.10 -7.92 1.10
C GLY A 68 1.19 -7.21 1.47
N ALA A 69 2.03 -7.82 2.32
CA ALA A 69 3.35 -7.27 2.68
C ALA A 69 4.27 -7.12 1.47
N ILE A 70 4.30 -8.10 0.57
CA ILE A 70 5.11 -8.05 -0.67
C ILE A 70 4.59 -6.96 -1.61
N CYS A 71 3.28 -6.85 -1.80
CA CYS A 71 2.65 -5.79 -2.59
C CYS A 71 2.93 -4.40 -1.99
N GLY A 72 2.83 -4.26 -0.67
CA GLY A 72 3.21 -3.03 0.04
C GLY A 72 4.69 -2.70 -0.11
N GLY A 73 5.56 -3.71 -0.05
CA GLY A 73 7.00 -3.56 -0.32
C GLY A 73 7.29 -3.10 -1.76
N ALA A 74 6.57 -3.65 -2.75
CA ALA A 74 6.65 -3.19 -4.14
C ALA A 74 6.20 -1.73 -4.29
N PHE A 75 5.10 -1.34 -3.63
CA PHE A 75 4.67 0.06 -3.57
C PHE A 75 5.73 0.95 -2.91
N GLY A 76 6.31 0.55 -1.78
CA GLY A 76 7.38 1.30 -1.12
C GLY A 76 8.62 1.45 -2.00
N LEU A 77 8.99 0.39 -2.73
CA LEU A 77 10.11 0.41 -3.65
C LEU A 77 9.88 1.38 -4.81
N THR A 78 8.68 1.39 -5.43
CA THR A 78 8.36 2.37 -6.48
C THR A 78 8.41 3.80 -5.96
N SER A 79 7.95 4.04 -4.71
CA SER A 79 8.04 5.36 -4.06
C SER A 79 9.50 5.77 -3.81
N ALA A 80 10.37 4.83 -3.42
CA ALA A 80 11.80 5.07 -3.25
C ALA A 80 12.49 5.40 -4.59
N ILE A 81 12.16 4.68 -5.66
CA ILE A 81 12.65 4.98 -7.01
C ILE A 81 12.23 6.40 -7.43
N MET A 82 10.98 6.78 -7.20
CA MET A 82 10.49 8.13 -7.52
C MET A 82 11.18 9.22 -6.70
N ALA A 83 11.52 8.95 -5.44
CA ALA A 83 12.29 9.87 -4.61
C ALA A 83 13.71 10.08 -5.17
N LEU A 84 14.37 8.99 -5.58
CA LEU A 84 15.72 9.03 -6.15
C LEU A 84 15.78 9.66 -7.55
N THR A 85 14.74 9.49 -8.35
CA THR A 85 14.66 10.04 -9.72
C THR A 85 14.08 11.45 -9.78
N GLY A 86 13.78 12.08 -8.63
CA GLY A 86 13.21 13.42 -8.57
C GLY A 86 11.72 13.50 -8.99
N GLY A 87 11.04 12.36 -9.09
CA GLY A 87 9.60 12.29 -9.42
C GLY A 87 8.68 12.91 -8.36
N SER A 88 9.21 13.17 -7.15
CA SER A 88 8.51 13.85 -6.05
C SER A 88 9.45 14.86 -5.42
N ALA A 89 9.15 16.15 -5.58
CA ALA A 89 9.96 17.24 -4.98
C ALA A 89 10.01 17.14 -3.45
N PHE A 90 8.90 16.77 -2.81
CA PHE A 90 8.81 16.55 -1.36
C PHE A 90 9.77 15.44 -0.90
N SER A 91 9.71 14.27 -1.54
CA SER A 91 10.60 13.14 -1.18
C SER A 91 12.06 13.42 -1.53
N ALA A 92 12.34 14.16 -2.61
CA ALA A 92 13.69 14.55 -2.98
C ALA A 92 14.30 15.51 -1.94
N ALA A 93 13.53 16.46 -1.39
CA ALA A 93 13.98 17.32 -0.30
C ALA A 93 14.30 16.51 0.97
N LEU A 94 13.44 15.59 1.37
CA LEU A 94 13.66 14.72 2.53
C LEU A 94 14.87 13.79 2.35
N LEU A 95 15.14 13.36 1.10
CA LEU A 95 16.31 12.55 0.78
C LEU A 95 17.64 13.28 1.08
N GLN A 96 17.68 14.57 0.80
CA GLN A 96 18.87 15.41 1.10
C GLN A 96 19.09 15.60 2.60
N ILE A 97 18.02 15.58 3.40
CA ILE A 97 18.07 15.80 4.86
C ILE A 97 18.45 14.51 5.58
N ASN A 98 17.74 13.42 5.33
CA ASN A 98 17.97 12.12 5.99
C ASN A 98 17.58 10.95 5.07
N PRO A 99 18.52 10.41 4.27
CA PRO A 99 18.25 9.30 3.35
C PRO A 99 17.72 8.05 4.04
N PHE A 100 18.28 7.70 5.20
CA PHE A 100 17.87 6.52 5.96
C PHE A 100 16.43 6.67 6.49
N GLY A 101 16.14 7.83 7.12
CA GLY A 101 14.80 8.14 7.61
C GLY A 101 13.76 8.13 6.48
N LEU A 102 14.11 8.62 5.28
CA LEU A 102 13.23 8.58 4.13
C LEU A 102 12.98 7.15 3.64
N LEU A 103 14.01 6.34 3.45
CA LEU A 103 13.85 4.95 3.00
C LEU A 103 13.02 4.14 3.98
N PHE A 104 13.23 4.33 5.29
CA PHE A 104 12.39 3.73 6.32
C PHE A 104 10.91 4.16 6.16
N THR A 105 10.67 5.47 6.04
CA THR A 105 9.32 6.06 5.89
C THR A 105 8.62 5.60 4.60
N LEU A 106 9.37 5.33 3.54
CA LEU A 106 8.81 4.86 2.27
C LEU A 106 8.57 3.35 2.23
N LEU A 107 9.36 2.53 2.91
CA LEU A 107 9.29 1.07 2.82
C LEU A 107 8.49 0.44 3.96
N VAL A 108 8.88 0.72 5.20
CA VAL A 108 8.33 0.02 6.37
C VAL A 108 6.81 0.24 6.53
N PRO A 109 6.29 1.46 6.48
CA PRO A 109 4.84 1.70 6.55
C PRO A 109 4.05 0.94 5.48
N ARG A 110 4.54 0.88 4.24
CA ARG A 110 3.86 0.20 3.12
C ARG A 110 3.85 -1.31 3.29
N ILE A 111 4.94 -1.90 3.75
CA ILE A 111 4.99 -3.34 4.07
C ILE A 111 3.99 -3.66 5.18
N LEU A 112 3.98 -2.86 6.25
CA LEU A 112 3.08 -3.05 7.38
C LEU A 112 1.61 -2.84 7.03
N GLU A 113 1.28 -1.83 6.22
CA GLU A 113 -0.11 -1.59 5.80
C GLU A 113 -0.68 -2.78 5.04
N GLY A 114 0.06 -3.33 4.07
CA GLY A 114 -0.36 -4.48 3.29
C GLY A 114 -0.48 -5.75 4.15
N TRP A 115 0.45 -5.96 5.06
CA TRP A 115 0.41 -7.08 6.00
C TRP A 115 -0.78 -7.00 6.95
N LEU A 116 -0.96 -5.86 7.61
CA LEU A 116 -2.07 -5.62 8.55
C LEU A 116 -3.43 -5.67 7.86
N CYS A 117 -3.56 -5.10 6.65
CA CYS A 117 -4.77 -5.20 5.84
C CYS A 117 -5.19 -6.67 5.63
N GLY A 118 -4.22 -7.53 5.27
CA GLY A 118 -4.47 -8.96 5.09
C GLY A 118 -4.85 -9.68 6.40
N LEU A 119 -4.25 -9.31 7.53
CA LEU A 119 -4.62 -9.84 8.85
C LEU A 119 -6.04 -9.42 9.26
N ILE A 120 -6.39 -8.14 9.06
CA ILE A 120 -7.74 -7.63 9.32
C ILE A 120 -8.77 -8.39 8.50
N PHE A 121 -8.52 -8.60 7.20
CA PHE A 121 -9.40 -9.40 6.36
C PHE A 121 -9.53 -10.84 6.86
N ALA A 122 -8.41 -11.49 7.21
CA ALA A 122 -8.40 -12.87 7.70
C ALA A 122 -9.18 -13.05 9.00
N ALA A 123 -9.14 -12.05 9.89
CA ALA A 123 -9.92 -12.03 11.11
C ALA A 123 -11.41 -11.81 10.86
N LEU A 124 -11.74 -10.80 10.07
CA LEU A 124 -13.13 -10.37 9.86
C LEU A 124 -13.94 -11.29 8.95
N LYS A 125 -13.31 -12.00 8.01
CA LYS A 125 -14.02 -12.94 7.12
C LYS A 125 -14.71 -14.09 7.86
N LYS A 126 -14.30 -14.36 9.11
CA LYS A 126 -14.93 -15.38 9.97
C LYS A 126 -16.26 -14.89 10.56
N VAL A 127 -16.41 -13.57 10.73
CA VAL A 127 -17.60 -12.95 11.35
C VAL A 127 -18.58 -12.50 10.27
N SER A 128 -18.12 -11.74 9.28
CA SER A 128 -18.94 -11.23 8.18
C SER A 128 -18.16 -11.16 6.88
N LYS A 129 -18.53 -11.99 5.92
CA LYS A 129 -17.82 -12.11 4.65
C LYS A 129 -17.87 -10.81 3.82
N ASN A 130 -19.05 -10.18 3.77
CA ASN A 130 -19.25 -8.95 3.00
C ASN A 130 -18.64 -7.72 3.70
N GLY A 131 -18.77 -7.63 5.03
CA GLY A 131 -18.15 -6.57 5.82
C GLY A 131 -16.63 -6.60 5.79
N ALA A 132 -16.04 -7.80 5.77
CA ALA A 132 -14.60 -7.97 5.74
C ALA A 132 -13.94 -7.30 4.50
N PHE A 133 -14.56 -7.38 3.31
CA PHE A 133 -14.04 -6.71 2.12
C PHE A 133 -13.99 -5.20 2.27
N VAL A 134 -15.06 -4.59 2.81
CA VAL A 134 -15.14 -3.14 2.98
C VAL A 134 -14.16 -2.66 4.05
N ILE A 135 -14.16 -3.31 5.22
CA ILE A 135 -13.31 -2.89 6.35
C ILE A 135 -11.83 -3.09 6.02
N ALA A 136 -11.45 -4.20 5.39
CA ALA A 136 -10.07 -4.42 4.97
C ALA A 136 -9.63 -3.42 3.90
N SER A 137 -10.48 -3.11 2.91
CA SER A 137 -10.16 -2.12 1.89
C SER A 137 -10.06 -0.71 2.46
N LEU A 138 -10.83 -0.36 3.48
CA LEU A 138 -10.75 0.91 4.20
C LEU A 138 -9.49 0.97 5.08
N SER A 139 -9.16 -0.13 5.74
CA SER A 139 -8.00 -0.17 6.64
C SER A 139 -6.68 0.08 5.91
N CYS A 140 -6.56 -0.33 4.65
CA CYS A 140 -5.33 -0.17 3.89
C CYS A 140 -4.90 1.30 3.73
N PRO A 141 -5.68 2.22 3.14
CA PRO A 141 -5.31 3.62 3.03
C PRO A 141 -5.20 4.33 4.39
N LEU A 142 -6.02 3.95 5.38
CA LEU A 142 -5.91 4.53 6.73
C LEU A 142 -4.61 4.12 7.42
N LEU A 143 -4.21 2.86 7.32
CA LEU A 143 -2.93 2.36 7.85
C LEU A 143 -1.75 2.99 7.10
N ASN A 144 -1.84 3.14 5.77
CA ASN A 144 -0.83 3.85 5.00
C ASN A 144 -0.61 5.25 5.55
N THR A 145 -1.68 6.02 5.68
CA THR A 145 -1.62 7.40 6.20
C THR A 145 -1.07 7.45 7.63
N LEU A 146 -1.60 6.62 8.52
CA LEU A 146 -1.20 6.59 9.93
C LEU A 146 0.29 6.24 10.08
N LEU A 147 0.73 5.15 9.48
CA LEU A 147 2.10 4.65 9.61
C LEU A 147 3.11 5.57 8.90
N PHE A 148 2.74 6.08 7.70
CA PHE A 148 3.58 7.01 6.96
C PHE A 148 3.77 8.32 7.73
N MET A 149 2.68 8.93 8.21
CA MET A 149 2.74 10.18 8.96
C MET A 149 3.44 10.02 10.30
N SER A 150 3.23 8.90 11.00
CA SER A 150 3.97 8.61 12.23
C SER A 150 5.48 8.55 11.98
N SER A 151 5.90 7.87 10.89
CA SER A 151 7.32 7.81 10.52
C SER A 151 7.86 9.16 10.07
N LEU A 152 7.07 9.95 9.32
CA LEU A 152 7.44 11.28 8.88
C LEU A 152 7.67 12.22 10.09
N VAL A 153 6.76 12.21 11.05
CA VAL A 153 6.90 12.98 12.29
C VAL A 153 8.13 12.54 13.08
N LEU A 154 8.34 11.23 13.21
CA LEU A 154 9.45 10.68 13.97
C LEU A 154 10.83 11.12 13.42
N PHE A 155 11.00 11.06 12.11
CA PHE A 155 12.32 11.30 11.49
C PHE A 155 12.52 12.74 11.01
N PHE A 156 11.45 13.48 10.71
CA PHE A 156 11.56 14.74 9.98
C PHE A 156 10.87 15.94 10.65
N PHE A 157 10.02 15.75 11.68
CA PHE A 157 9.23 16.85 12.24
C PHE A 157 10.10 18.02 12.72
N HIS A 158 11.28 17.74 13.30
CA HIS A 158 12.18 18.77 13.81
C HIS A 158 13.13 19.37 12.75
N THR A 159 12.99 18.98 11.49
CA THR A 159 13.76 19.56 10.39
C THR A 159 13.18 20.91 9.97
N GLU A 160 14.04 21.83 9.56
CA GLU A 160 13.62 23.16 9.10
C GLU A 160 12.61 23.09 7.96
N TYR A 161 12.78 22.13 7.04
CA TYR A 161 11.87 21.92 5.91
C TYR A 161 10.45 21.61 6.35
N ILE A 162 10.25 20.67 7.28
CA ILE A 162 8.92 20.31 7.80
C ILE A 162 8.35 21.39 8.70
N GLN A 163 9.19 22.07 9.51
CA GLN A 163 8.76 23.20 10.35
C GLN A 163 8.25 24.37 9.51
N ASN A 164 8.86 24.64 8.36
CA ASN A 164 8.40 25.67 7.44
C ASN A 164 7.03 25.31 6.84
N ILE A 165 6.79 24.04 6.52
CA ILE A 165 5.47 23.57 6.06
C ILE A 165 4.45 23.66 7.20
N ALA A 166 4.79 23.22 8.40
CA ALA A 166 3.91 23.25 9.57
C ALA A 166 3.51 24.68 9.95
N SER A 167 4.45 25.63 9.95
CA SER A 167 4.17 27.05 10.20
C SER A 167 3.31 27.67 9.09
N GLY A 168 3.54 27.26 7.83
CA GLY A 168 2.66 27.66 6.71
C GLY A 168 1.23 27.15 6.86
N LEU A 169 1.02 26.04 7.57
CA LEU A 169 -0.29 25.48 7.94
C LEU A 169 -0.83 26.07 9.25
N GLY A 170 -0.10 26.99 9.89
CA GLY A 170 -0.50 27.65 11.13
C GLY A 170 -0.40 26.79 12.38
N THR A 171 0.47 25.77 12.39
CA THR A 171 0.63 24.86 13.53
C THR A 171 2.08 24.55 13.85
N SER A 172 2.36 24.40 15.14
CA SER A 172 3.63 23.85 15.65
C SER A 172 3.45 22.48 16.33
N ASN A 173 2.20 22.00 16.41
CA ASN A 173 1.91 20.73 17.04
C ASN A 173 1.95 19.59 16.01
N PRO A 174 2.70 18.50 16.27
CA PRO A 174 2.83 17.39 15.32
C PRO A 174 1.50 16.69 14.99
N LEU A 175 0.58 16.60 15.94
CA LEU A 175 -0.74 15.98 15.69
C LEU A 175 -1.61 16.85 14.77
N PHE A 176 -1.66 18.15 15.04
CA PHE A 176 -2.38 19.07 14.16
C PHE A 176 -1.73 19.17 12.79
N PHE A 177 -0.40 19.11 12.70
CA PHE A 177 0.31 19.04 11.43
C PHE A 177 -0.16 17.83 10.60
N VAL A 178 -0.23 16.63 11.19
CA VAL A 178 -0.71 15.43 10.49
C VAL A 178 -2.13 15.63 9.95
N VAL A 179 -3.05 16.13 10.79
CA VAL A 179 -4.45 16.35 10.40
C VAL A 179 -4.57 17.40 9.28
N LEU A 180 -3.86 18.50 9.37
CA LEU A 180 -3.90 19.57 8.36
C LEU A 180 -3.17 19.17 7.07
N PHE A 181 -2.05 18.45 7.17
CA PHE A 181 -1.26 18.04 6.02
C PHE A 181 -1.96 16.94 5.21
N VAL A 182 -2.58 15.96 5.87
CA VAL A 182 -3.38 14.91 5.21
C VAL A 182 -4.71 15.46 4.72
N GLY A 183 -5.39 16.22 5.56
CA GLY A 183 -6.60 16.96 5.25
C GLY A 183 -7.67 16.17 4.50
N ILE A 184 -8.36 16.86 3.59
CA ILE A 184 -9.42 16.32 2.73
C ILE A 184 -8.87 15.24 1.77
N GLN A 185 -7.60 15.33 1.39
CA GLN A 185 -6.96 14.38 0.48
C GLN A 185 -7.02 12.95 1.02
N GLY A 186 -6.63 12.74 2.28
CA GLY A 186 -6.67 11.41 2.89
C GLY A 186 -8.08 10.85 3.01
N ALA A 187 -9.08 11.71 3.24
CA ALA A 187 -10.48 11.29 3.27
C ALA A 187 -10.96 10.83 1.87
N ILE A 188 -10.65 11.59 0.82
CA ILE A 188 -10.99 11.22 -0.57
C ILE A 188 -10.30 9.91 -0.95
N GLU A 189 -9.01 9.78 -0.64
CA GLU A 189 -8.23 8.55 -0.90
C GLU A 189 -8.86 7.34 -0.20
N ALA A 190 -9.21 7.48 1.09
CA ALA A 190 -9.84 6.43 1.86
C ALA A 190 -11.18 5.98 1.26
N VAL A 191 -12.04 6.91 0.84
CA VAL A 191 -13.34 6.60 0.22
C VAL A 191 -13.15 5.89 -1.12
N VAL A 192 -12.35 6.46 -2.02
CA VAL A 192 -12.15 5.92 -3.37
C VAL A 192 -11.48 4.55 -3.30
N CYS A 193 -10.41 4.41 -2.50
CA CYS A 193 -9.71 3.13 -2.35
C CYS A 193 -10.59 2.06 -1.68
N THR A 194 -11.50 2.44 -0.78
CA THR A 194 -12.47 1.51 -0.18
C THR A 194 -13.46 0.99 -1.23
N ILE A 195 -14.02 1.88 -2.04
CA ILE A 195 -15.00 1.50 -3.08
C ILE A 195 -14.31 0.59 -4.11
N LEU A 196 -13.20 1.03 -4.70
CA LEU A 196 -12.48 0.28 -5.71
C LEU A 196 -11.90 -1.03 -5.16
N GLY A 197 -11.24 -0.99 -4.01
CA GLY A 197 -10.62 -2.16 -3.38
C GLY A 197 -11.66 -3.23 -3.02
N SER A 198 -12.79 -2.84 -2.42
CA SER A 198 -13.85 -3.78 -2.06
C SER A 198 -14.55 -4.35 -3.31
N ALA A 199 -14.85 -3.53 -4.33
CA ALA A 199 -15.49 -3.98 -5.56
C ALA A 199 -14.61 -4.97 -6.33
N VAL A 200 -13.34 -4.61 -6.57
CA VAL A 200 -12.37 -5.44 -7.29
C VAL A 200 -12.10 -6.74 -6.53
N SER A 201 -11.88 -6.68 -5.21
CA SER A 201 -11.63 -7.89 -4.41
C SER A 201 -12.81 -8.86 -4.42
N ARG A 202 -14.05 -8.35 -4.36
CA ARG A 202 -15.27 -9.18 -4.46
C ARG A 202 -15.39 -9.82 -5.84
N ALA A 203 -15.22 -9.04 -6.90
CA ALA A 203 -15.31 -9.53 -8.29
C ALA A 203 -14.26 -10.61 -8.55
N LEU A 204 -13.00 -10.40 -8.17
CA LEU A 204 -11.94 -11.38 -8.33
C LEU A 204 -12.18 -12.63 -7.47
N THR A 205 -12.67 -12.48 -6.23
CA THR A 205 -13.00 -13.65 -5.39
C THR A 205 -14.12 -14.47 -5.99
N ALA A 206 -15.11 -13.86 -6.63
CA ALA A 206 -16.19 -14.55 -7.32
C ALA A 206 -15.68 -15.26 -8.59
N ALA A 207 -14.82 -14.63 -9.37
CA ALA A 207 -14.21 -15.20 -10.57
C ALA A 207 -13.28 -16.38 -10.28
N LEU A 208 -12.51 -16.30 -9.21
CA LEU A 208 -11.55 -17.36 -8.80
C LEU A 208 -12.21 -18.59 -8.16
N LYS A 209 -13.50 -18.54 -7.83
CA LYS A 209 -14.28 -19.68 -7.32
C LYS A 209 -14.96 -20.49 -8.42
N ARG A 210 -14.97 -20.00 -9.64
CA ARG A 210 -15.43 -20.71 -10.84
C ARG A 210 -14.29 -21.52 -11.43
#